data_84c195427d1e0e0fa69bb41dc9cc9708
#
_entry.id   84c195427d1e0e0fa69bb41dc9cc9708
#
_cell.length_a   1.000
_cell.length_b   1.000
_cell.length_c   1.000
_cell.angle_alpha   90.00
_cell.angle_beta   90.00
_cell.angle_gamma   90.00
#
_symmetry.space_group_name_H-M   'P 1'
#
loop_
_entity.id
_entity.type
_entity.pdbx_description
1 polymer ?
#
loop_
_entity_poly.entity_id
_entity_poly.type
_entity_poly.pdbx_seq_one_letter_code
_entity_poly.pdbx_strand_id
1 'polypeptide(L)'
;MKFRWDNRYLHWGVTAFLVIAASMLFYYGIFHMKTLIVGIKTFLGIMAPIIYGVILAYILSPLINLFEQKLIYPQLEKHNIKLQKKGKRAIRWGCVLFSMFLFWIIIYALLMMVLPQLIRSIMSIIYSFPYYVKVIEKWLNSFVEHGWKLNPEMLDMINQYSVKAQEYLTTDILPQMQDMLKNVSAGIFDILIFMKNFLIGAIVALYVLADKEKFVAKSKMMVYAILPHKWANMLIRVMRFTDKTFGGFIYGKLLDSAIIGILCYFGMLLLDLPYPILISVIIGMTNVIPFFGPYIGAIPCILLILVVDPIKGLYLQFLSCFFSSLMEISLVRKFSENLPDFPVLWLLLPS
;
A
#
# COMPACT_ATOMS: atom_id res chain seq x y z
N MET A 1 -17.59 10.86 -64.08
CA MET A 1 -16.23 10.33 -63.84
C MET A 1 -16.19 9.67 -62.46
N LYS A 2 -16.17 8.33 -62.37
CA LYS A 2 -15.95 7.63 -61.09
C LYS A 2 -14.44 7.55 -60.87
N PHE A 3 -13.93 8.34 -59.96
CA PHE A 3 -12.53 8.29 -59.52
C PHE A 3 -12.30 6.94 -58.82
N ARG A 4 -11.70 5.98 -59.53
CA ARG A 4 -11.24 4.71 -58.94
C ARG A 4 -9.91 4.97 -58.29
N TRP A 5 -9.90 5.22 -56.95
CA TRP A 5 -8.66 5.25 -56.19
C TRP A 5 -8.09 3.83 -56.19
N ASP A 6 -6.90 3.71 -56.79
CA ASP A 6 -6.14 2.48 -56.74
C ASP A 6 -5.70 2.27 -55.27
N ASN A 7 -6.15 1.21 -54.61
CA ASN A 7 -5.89 0.93 -53.21
C ASN A 7 -4.37 0.95 -52.88
N ARG A 8 -3.51 0.73 -53.83
CA ARG A 8 -2.07 0.77 -53.72
C ARG A 8 -1.54 2.16 -53.33
N TYR A 9 -1.97 3.19 -54.03
CA TYR A 9 -1.59 4.60 -53.72
C TYR A 9 -2.13 5.09 -52.40
N LEU A 10 -3.32 4.62 -52.02
CA LEU A 10 -3.90 4.93 -50.70
C LEU A 10 -3.07 4.33 -49.56
N HIS A 11 -2.61 3.09 -49.69
CA HIS A 11 -1.75 2.45 -48.71
C HIS A 11 -0.39 3.16 -48.59
N TRP A 12 0.25 3.53 -49.70
CA TRP A 12 1.48 4.32 -49.68
C TRP A 12 1.29 5.70 -49.04
N GLY A 13 0.21 6.38 -49.35
CA GLY A 13 -0.14 7.68 -48.76
C GLY A 13 -0.36 7.59 -47.26
N VAL A 14 -1.11 6.59 -46.79
CA VAL A 14 -1.34 6.35 -45.35
C VAL A 14 -0.05 5.97 -44.64
N THR A 15 0.80 5.13 -45.26
CA THR A 15 2.08 4.74 -44.64
C THR A 15 3.01 5.94 -44.54
N ALA A 16 3.15 6.76 -45.60
CA ALA A 16 3.96 7.98 -45.58
C ALA A 16 3.46 8.96 -44.51
N PHE A 17 2.14 9.17 -44.43
CA PHE A 17 1.53 10.01 -43.40
C PHE A 17 1.83 9.50 -41.98
N LEU A 18 1.68 8.19 -41.73
CA LEU A 18 1.96 7.60 -40.43
C LEU A 18 3.45 7.73 -40.04
N VAL A 19 4.37 7.55 -41.01
CA VAL A 19 5.81 7.73 -40.75
C VAL A 19 6.13 9.18 -40.41
N ILE A 20 5.63 10.15 -41.16
CA ILE A 20 5.82 11.57 -40.89
C ILE A 20 5.20 11.95 -39.54
N ALA A 21 3.97 11.53 -39.25
CA ALA A 21 3.32 11.76 -37.98
C ALA A 21 4.09 11.15 -36.79
N ALA A 22 4.56 9.92 -36.94
CA ALA A 22 5.40 9.26 -35.93
C ALA A 22 6.73 9.98 -35.71
N SER A 23 7.39 10.43 -36.79
CA SER A 23 8.64 11.20 -36.73
C SER A 23 8.44 12.57 -36.04
N MET A 24 7.33 13.25 -36.32
CA MET A 24 6.97 14.52 -35.65
C MET A 24 6.69 14.31 -34.17
N LEU A 25 5.94 13.26 -33.81
CA LEU A 25 5.66 12.93 -32.42
C LEU A 25 6.94 12.56 -31.66
N PHE A 26 7.84 11.82 -32.30
CA PHE A 26 9.12 11.45 -31.71
C PHE A 26 10.02 12.67 -31.51
N TYR A 27 10.11 13.55 -32.50
CA TYR A 27 10.85 14.81 -32.41
C TYR A 27 10.28 15.69 -31.27
N TYR A 28 8.97 15.89 -31.25
CA TYR A 28 8.31 16.64 -30.19
C TYR A 28 8.53 16.03 -28.81
N GLY A 29 8.47 14.68 -28.73
CA GLY A 29 8.71 13.93 -27.49
C GLY A 29 10.12 14.16 -26.94
N ILE A 30 11.15 14.18 -27.78
CA ILE A 30 12.53 14.40 -27.35
C ILE A 30 12.77 15.84 -26.89
N PHE A 31 12.37 16.82 -27.72
CA PHE A 31 12.69 18.22 -27.47
C PHE A 31 11.76 18.90 -26.43
N HIS A 32 10.56 18.36 -26.23
CA HIS A 32 9.56 18.89 -25.29
C HIS A 32 9.22 17.94 -24.16
N MET A 33 10.16 17.06 -23.78
CA MET A 33 9.97 16.07 -22.73
C MET A 33 9.43 16.67 -21.41
N LYS A 34 9.96 17.83 -21.00
CA LYS A 34 9.49 18.55 -19.80
C LYS A 34 8.01 18.93 -19.89
N THR A 35 7.57 19.45 -21.03
CA THR A 35 6.18 19.84 -21.26
C THR A 35 5.25 18.65 -21.29
N LEU A 36 5.68 17.52 -21.90
CA LEU A 36 4.94 16.26 -21.88
C LEU A 36 4.80 15.71 -20.45
N ILE A 37 5.88 15.70 -19.68
CA ILE A 37 5.84 15.25 -18.28
C ILE A 37 4.90 16.12 -17.46
N VAL A 38 4.93 17.44 -17.62
CA VAL A 38 4.00 18.35 -16.93
C VAL A 38 2.56 18.07 -17.37
N GLY A 39 2.30 17.90 -18.66
CA GLY A 39 0.98 17.55 -19.18
C GLY A 39 0.44 16.24 -18.60
N ILE A 40 1.29 15.20 -18.58
CA ILE A 40 0.93 13.90 -17.99
C ILE A 40 0.68 14.03 -16.48
N LYS A 41 1.52 14.75 -15.74
CA LYS A 41 1.33 14.99 -14.31
C LYS A 41 0.02 15.71 -14.02
N THR A 42 -0.29 16.74 -14.82
CA THR A 42 -1.55 17.50 -14.70
C THR A 42 -2.75 16.59 -14.98
N PHE A 43 -2.70 15.80 -16.05
CA PHE A 43 -3.74 14.84 -16.38
C PHE A 43 -3.95 13.79 -15.27
N LEU A 44 -2.86 13.21 -14.76
CA LEU A 44 -2.91 12.25 -13.65
C LEU A 44 -3.42 12.93 -12.37
N GLY A 45 -3.09 14.19 -12.12
CA GLY A 45 -3.61 14.98 -11.00
C GLY A 45 -5.13 15.15 -11.07
N ILE A 46 -5.66 15.43 -12.26
CA ILE A 46 -7.12 15.52 -12.48
C ILE A 46 -7.80 14.16 -12.33
N MET A 47 -7.14 13.10 -12.78
CA MET A 47 -7.64 11.72 -12.67
C MET A 47 -7.47 11.10 -11.28
N ALA A 48 -6.63 11.68 -10.42
CA ALA A 48 -6.31 11.13 -9.10
C ALA A 48 -7.55 10.75 -8.26
N PRO A 49 -8.59 11.59 -8.12
CA PRO A 49 -9.77 11.22 -7.35
C PRO A 49 -10.51 10.00 -7.91
N ILE A 50 -10.55 9.87 -9.24
CA ILE A 50 -11.19 8.73 -9.92
C ILE A 50 -10.39 7.46 -9.67
N ILE A 51 -9.06 7.54 -9.81
CA ILE A 51 -8.15 6.42 -9.55
C ILE A 51 -8.28 5.96 -8.09
N TYR A 52 -8.25 6.89 -7.13
CA TYR A 52 -8.44 6.57 -5.71
C TYR A 52 -9.80 5.94 -5.44
N GLY A 53 -10.86 6.43 -6.10
CA GLY A 53 -12.19 5.88 -5.99
C GLY A 53 -12.30 4.45 -6.52
N VAL A 54 -11.68 4.15 -7.66
CA VAL A 54 -11.67 2.80 -8.24
C VAL A 54 -10.85 1.84 -7.36
N ILE A 55 -9.68 2.26 -6.86
CA ILE A 55 -8.85 1.46 -5.96
C ILE A 55 -9.62 1.16 -4.66
N LEU A 56 -10.24 2.17 -4.06
CA LEU A 56 -11.04 2.01 -2.85
C LEU A 56 -12.23 1.09 -3.08
N ALA A 57 -12.92 1.24 -4.21
CA ALA A 57 -14.00 0.35 -4.60
C ALA A 57 -13.52 -1.11 -4.75
N TYR A 58 -12.35 -1.30 -5.33
CA TYR A 58 -11.77 -2.64 -5.48
C TYR A 58 -11.46 -3.28 -4.12
N ILE A 59 -10.83 -2.54 -3.22
CA ILE A 59 -10.48 -2.99 -1.85
C ILE A 59 -11.75 -3.32 -1.03
N LEU A 60 -12.79 -2.50 -1.13
CA LEU A 60 -14.04 -2.69 -0.37
C LEU A 60 -14.99 -3.73 -0.98
N SER A 61 -14.80 -4.08 -2.25
CA SER A 61 -15.67 -5.02 -2.97
C SER A 61 -15.89 -6.36 -2.25
N PRO A 62 -14.87 -7.05 -1.67
CA PRO A 62 -15.08 -8.32 -0.95
C PRO A 62 -15.84 -8.13 0.35
N LEU A 63 -15.62 -7.01 1.05
CA LEU A 63 -16.33 -6.72 2.28
C LEU A 63 -17.84 -6.59 2.01
N ILE A 64 -18.20 -5.89 0.92
CA ILE A 64 -19.58 -5.75 0.48
C ILE A 64 -20.16 -7.10 0.07
N ASN A 65 -19.43 -7.90 -0.71
CA ASN A 65 -19.88 -9.23 -1.09
C ASN A 65 -20.07 -10.15 0.12
N LEU A 66 -19.25 -10.02 1.15
CA LEU A 66 -19.38 -10.76 2.40
C LEU A 66 -20.67 -10.38 3.14
N PHE A 67 -20.96 -9.09 3.26
CA PHE A 67 -22.21 -8.63 3.88
C PHE A 67 -23.44 -9.00 3.05
N GLU A 68 -23.38 -8.79 1.75
CA GLU A 68 -24.51 -9.06 0.85
C GLU A 68 -24.82 -10.55 0.75
N GLN A 69 -23.78 -11.38 0.44
CA GLN A 69 -23.98 -12.79 0.10
C GLN A 69 -23.99 -13.72 1.31
N LYS A 70 -23.19 -13.42 2.36
CA LYS A 70 -23.09 -14.31 3.54
C LYS A 70 -24.00 -13.90 4.70
N LEU A 71 -24.35 -12.62 4.83
CA LEU A 71 -25.16 -12.14 5.94
C LEU A 71 -26.60 -11.86 5.52
N ILE A 72 -26.82 -11.07 4.47
CA ILE A 72 -28.17 -10.54 4.16
C ILE A 72 -28.99 -11.52 3.34
N TYR A 73 -28.46 -12.06 2.23
CA TYR A 73 -29.24 -12.97 1.39
C TYR A 73 -29.69 -14.25 2.09
N PRO A 74 -28.87 -14.96 2.88
CA PRO A 74 -29.33 -16.16 3.59
C PRO A 74 -30.42 -15.87 4.62
N GLN A 75 -30.39 -14.69 5.26
CA GLN A 75 -31.45 -14.30 6.20
C GLN A 75 -32.77 -14.02 5.50
N LEU A 76 -32.70 -13.37 4.33
CA LEU A 76 -33.90 -13.09 3.51
C LEU A 76 -34.52 -14.35 2.91
N GLU A 77 -33.70 -15.30 2.51
CA GLU A 77 -34.17 -16.63 2.05
C GLU A 77 -34.87 -17.42 3.16
N LYS A 78 -34.34 -17.36 4.39
CA LYS A 78 -34.99 -18.00 5.55
C LYS A 78 -36.38 -17.41 5.84
N HIS A 79 -36.60 -16.13 5.51
CA HIS A 79 -37.89 -15.47 5.72
C HIS A 79 -38.80 -15.49 4.48
N ASN A 80 -38.47 -16.27 3.43
CA ASN A 80 -39.23 -16.41 2.18
C ASN A 80 -39.55 -15.08 1.47
N ILE A 81 -38.70 -14.03 1.65
CA ILE A 81 -38.91 -12.71 1.06
C ILE A 81 -38.37 -12.71 -0.36
N LYS A 82 -39.25 -12.76 -1.37
CA LYS A 82 -38.89 -12.62 -2.79
C LYS A 82 -38.59 -11.15 -3.10
N LEU A 83 -37.31 -10.81 -3.23
CA LEU A 83 -36.86 -9.45 -3.54
C LEU A 83 -37.08 -9.13 -5.04
N GLN A 84 -37.80 -8.05 -5.32
CA GLN A 84 -37.82 -7.39 -6.62
C GLN A 84 -36.48 -6.72 -6.93
N LYS A 85 -36.22 -6.41 -8.24
CA LYS A 85 -34.98 -5.72 -8.67
C LYS A 85 -34.67 -4.43 -7.89
N LYS A 86 -35.71 -3.67 -7.50
CA LYS A 86 -35.56 -2.46 -6.67
C LYS A 86 -35.06 -2.78 -5.26
N GLY A 87 -35.57 -3.85 -4.63
CA GLY A 87 -35.14 -4.28 -3.29
C GLY A 87 -33.68 -4.76 -3.27
N LYS A 88 -33.24 -5.53 -4.26
CA LYS A 88 -31.84 -5.93 -4.39
C LYS A 88 -30.89 -4.73 -4.51
N ARG A 89 -31.29 -3.71 -5.28
CA ARG A 89 -30.50 -2.49 -5.42
C ARG A 89 -30.45 -1.68 -4.12
N ALA A 90 -31.56 -1.58 -3.38
CA ALA A 90 -31.60 -0.90 -2.09
C ALA A 90 -30.68 -1.60 -1.06
N ILE A 91 -30.71 -2.93 -0.97
CA ILE A 91 -29.82 -3.71 -0.09
C ILE A 91 -28.36 -3.45 -0.46
N ARG A 92 -28.03 -3.48 -1.73
CA ARG A 92 -26.66 -3.22 -2.18
C ARG A 92 -26.19 -1.83 -1.79
N TRP A 93 -27.01 -0.79 -1.97
CA TRP A 93 -26.69 0.57 -1.50
C TRP A 93 -26.49 0.61 0.02
N GLY A 94 -27.35 -0.09 0.78
CA GLY A 94 -27.18 -0.23 2.23
C GLY A 94 -25.85 -0.87 2.61
N CYS A 95 -25.48 -1.99 1.97
CA CYS A 95 -24.20 -2.67 2.19
C CYS A 95 -23.00 -1.78 1.83
N VAL A 96 -23.09 -1.03 0.72
CA VAL A 96 -22.03 -0.11 0.27
C VAL A 96 -21.83 1.02 1.27
N LEU A 97 -22.92 1.67 1.70
CA LEU A 97 -22.86 2.74 2.69
C LEU A 97 -22.33 2.24 4.04
N PHE A 98 -22.81 1.08 4.50
CA PHE A 98 -22.34 0.47 5.74
C PHE A 98 -20.85 0.10 5.69
N SER A 99 -20.41 -0.52 4.60
CA SER A 99 -19.00 -0.87 4.41
C SER A 99 -18.10 0.35 4.35
N MET A 100 -18.57 1.43 3.70
CA MET A 100 -17.87 2.69 3.62
C MET A 100 -17.77 3.37 4.98
N PHE A 101 -18.86 3.38 5.74
CA PHE A 101 -18.90 3.91 7.12
C PHE A 101 -17.97 3.13 8.04
N LEU A 102 -17.99 1.80 7.97
CA LEU A 102 -17.09 0.93 8.72
C LEU A 102 -15.62 1.20 8.37
N PHE A 103 -15.30 1.36 7.08
CA PHE A 103 -13.97 1.71 6.62
C PHE A 103 -13.50 3.05 7.22
N TRP A 104 -14.36 4.07 7.21
CA TRP A 104 -14.04 5.37 7.81
C TRP A 104 -13.81 5.29 9.32
N ILE A 105 -14.62 4.51 10.04
CA ILE A 105 -14.43 4.29 11.48
C ILE A 105 -13.08 3.62 11.73
N ILE A 106 -12.72 2.59 10.95
CA ILE A 106 -11.43 1.89 11.09
C ILE A 106 -10.27 2.85 10.85
N ILE A 107 -10.31 3.63 9.76
CA ILE A 107 -9.26 4.62 9.45
C ILE A 107 -9.15 5.67 10.56
N TYR A 108 -10.28 6.20 11.04
CA TYR A 108 -10.31 7.18 12.11
C TYR A 108 -9.73 6.62 13.42
N ALA A 109 -10.12 5.40 13.79
CA ALA A 109 -9.62 4.73 14.99
C ALA A 109 -8.12 4.48 14.90
N LEU A 110 -7.62 4.01 13.73
CA LEU A 110 -6.19 3.80 13.49
C LEU A 110 -5.41 5.12 13.60
N LEU A 111 -5.88 6.18 12.98
CA LEU A 111 -5.21 7.48 13.03
C LEU A 111 -5.17 8.04 14.46
N MET A 112 -6.29 7.99 15.19
CA MET A 112 -6.36 8.45 16.58
C MET A 112 -5.47 7.64 17.53
N MET A 113 -5.24 6.37 17.22
CA MET A 113 -4.43 5.48 18.05
C MET A 113 -2.93 5.61 17.73
N VAL A 114 -2.60 5.65 16.44
CA VAL A 114 -1.20 5.62 15.97
C VAL A 114 -0.54 6.99 16.02
N LEU A 115 -1.22 8.03 15.56
CA LEU A 115 -0.61 9.36 15.38
C LEU A 115 -0.08 9.97 16.69
N PRO A 116 -0.85 10.01 17.80
CA PRO A 116 -0.34 10.53 19.07
C PRO A 116 0.81 9.70 19.62
N GLN A 117 0.78 8.38 19.42
CA GLN A 117 1.82 7.49 19.91
C GLN A 117 3.11 7.61 19.09
N LEU A 118 3.01 7.77 17.76
CA LEU A 118 4.15 8.11 16.91
C LEU A 118 4.87 9.38 17.38
N ILE A 119 4.09 10.45 17.56
CA ILE A 119 4.65 11.75 18.01
C ILE A 119 5.36 11.59 19.37
N ARG A 120 4.73 10.92 20.32
CA ARG A 120 5.32 10.68 21.65
C ARG A 120 6.60 9.84 21.56
N SER A 121 6.59 8.77 20.74
CA SER A 121 7.75 7.89 20.57
C SER A 121 8.92 8.62 19.93
N ILE A 122 8.69 9.39 18.88
CA ILE A 122 9.73 10.19 18.23
C ILE A 122 10.30 11.21 19.20
N MET A 123 9.45 11.96 19.93
CA MET A 123 9.90 12.91 20.93
C MET A 123 10.70 12.22 22.04
N SER A 124 10.24 11.07 22.54
CA SER A 124 10.97 10.28 23.55
C SER A 124 12.37 9.89 23.08
N ILE A 125 12.52 9.44 21.83
CA ILE A 125 13.82 9.09 21.26
C ILE A 125 14.74 10.31 21.22
N ILE A 126 14.24 11.45 20.73
CA ILE A 126 15.03 12.67 20.59
C ILE A 126 15.51 13.15 21.96
N TYR A 127 14.62 13.22 22.95
CA TYR A 127 15.00 13.66 24.31
C TYR A 127 15.89 12.68 25.05
N SER A 128 15.74 11.38 24.81
CA SER A 128 16.55 10.34 25.45
C SER A 128 17.87 10.05 24.74
N PHE A 129 18.07 10.58 23.54
CA PHE A 129 19.27 10.31 22.73
C PHE A 129 20.59 10.61 23.47
N PRO A 130 20.77 11.77 24.18
CA PRO A 130 21.98 12.04 24.92
C PRO A 130 22.27 11.03 26.05
N TYR A 131 21.21 10.48 26.65
CA TYR A 131 21.32 9.42 27.65
C TYR A 131 21.82 8.12 27.01
N TYR A 132 21.34 7.74 25.85
CA TYR A 132 21.76 6.51 25.16
C TYR A 132 23.23 6.58 24.74
N VAL A 133 23.68 7.73 24.26
CA VAL A 133 25.12 7.94 23.96
C VAL A 133 25.98 7.67 25.21
N LYS A 134 25.61 8.22 26.37
CA LYS A 134 26.30 7.98 27.62
C LYS A 134 26.27 6.52 28.10
N VAL A 135 25.18 5.80 27.83
CA VAL A 135 25.08 4.37 28.15
C VAL A 135 26.03 3.56 27.26
N ILE A 136 26.08 3.87 25.96
CA ILE A 136 27.02 3.22 25.02
C ILE A 136 28.49 3.51 25.44
N GLU A 137 28.81 4.74 25.78
CA GLU A 137 30.16 5.10 26.29
C GLU A 137 30.52 4.32 27.54
N LYS A 138 29.62 4.22 28.52
CA LYS A 138 29.85 3.42 29.74
C LYS A 138 30.05 1.94 29.43
N TRP A 139 29.24 1.42 28.51
CA TRP A 139 29.32 0.02 28.11
C TRP A 139 30.66 -0.28 27.41
N LEU A 140 31.09 0.57 26.50
CA LEU A 140 32.39 0.47 25.83
C LEU A 140 33.55 0.56 26.83
N ASN A 141 33.49 1.50 27.77
CA ASN A 141 34.51 1.64 28.80
C ASN A 141 34.57 0.38 29.70
N SER A 142 33.44 -0.23 30.02
CA SER A 142 33.43 -1.48 30.80
C SER A 142 34.08 -2.66 30.06
N PHE A 143 33.97 -2.72 28.72
CA PHE A 143 34.68 -3.72 27.91
C PHE A 143 36.20 -3.52 27.97
N VAL A 144 36.66 -2.28 27.95
CA VAL A 144 38.09 -1.93 28.09
C VAL A 144 38.63 -2.33 29.46
N GLU A 145 37.86 -2.09 30.52
CA GLU A 145 38.23 -2.47 31.91
C GLU A 145 38.31 -3.99 32.11
N HIS A 146 37.50 -4.77 31.37
CA HIS A 146 37.49 -6.24 31.44
C HIS A 146 38.54 -6.92 30.54
N GLY A 147 39.54 -6.17 30.06
CA GLY A 147 40.75 -6.72 29.41
C GLY A 147 40.65 -6.89 27.88
N TRP A 148 39.62 -6.40 27.27
CA TRP A 148 39.58 -6.27 25.81
C TRP A 148 40.41 -5.03 25.42
N LYS A 149 41.56 -5.25 24.79
CA LYS A 149 42.42 -4.16 24.26
C LYS A 149 41.73 -3.54 23.05
N LEU A 150 40.77 -2.65 23.28
CA LEU A 150 40.31 -1.75 22.23
C LEU A 150 41.41 -0.75 21.97
N ASN A 151 41.81 -0.61 20.71
CA ASN A 151 42.84 0.35 20.31
C ASN A 151 42.36 1.76 20.73
N PRO A 152 43.21 2.59 21.40
CA PRO A 152 42.85 3.95 21.79
C PRO A 152 42.26 4.78 20.63
N GLU A 153 42.75 4.54 19.41
CA GLU A 153 42.20 5.16 18.19
C GLU A 153 40.73 4.81 17.92
N MET A 154 40.26 3.59 18.27
CA MET A 154 38.86 3.20 18.14
C MET A 154 37.96 3.94 19.13
N LEU A 155 38.44 4.13 20.38
CA LEU A 155 37.71 4.90 21.39
C LEU A 155 37.57 6.38 20.99
N ASP A 156 38.65 6.97 20.46
CA ASP A 156 38.62 8.35 19.96
C ASP A 156 37.68 8.48 18.73
N MET A 157 37.68 7.51 17.84
CA MET A 157 36.72 7.48 16.71
C MET A 157 35.27 7.40 17.22
N ILE A 158 34.97 6.53 18.15
CA ILE A 158 33.61 6.37 18.71
C ILE A 158 33.18 7.67 19.40
N ASN A 159 34.04 8.29 20.19
CA ASN A 159 33.74 9.57 20.82
C ASN A 159 33.55 10.70 19.81
N GLN A 160 34.35 10.78 18.76
CA GLN A 160 34.15 11.77 17.67
C GLN A 160 32.86 11.55 16.92
N TYR A 161 32.51 10.30 16.59
CA TYR A 161 31.26 10.01 15.90
C TYR A 161 30.04 10.21 16.78
N SER A 162 30.12 9.92 18.10
CA SER A 162 29.02 10.16 19.02
C SER A 162 28.74 11.66 19.19
N VAL A 163 29.77 12.48 19.31
CA VAL A 163 29.65 13.95 19.37
C VAL A 163 29.08 14.51 18.07
N LYS A 164 29.61 14.07 16.91
CA LYS A 164 29.06 14.48 15.60
C LYS A 164 27.61 14.04 15.39
N ALA A 165 27.23 12.82 15.81
CA ALA A 165 25.87 12.34 15.74
C ALA A 165 24.93 13.14 16.65
N GLN A 166 25.40 13.50 17.86
CA GLN A 166 24.63 14.33 18.77
C GLN A 166 24.46 15.76 18.23
N GLU A 167 25.53 16.34 17.68
CA GLU A 167 25.48 17.64 17.01
C GLU A 167 24.52 17.63 15.83
N TYR A 168 24.62 16.64 14.94
CA TYR A 168 23.72 16.48 13.78
C TYR A 168 22.25 16.29 14.19
N LEU A 169 21.99 15.51 15.25
CA LEU A 169 20.63 15.32 15.76
C LEU A 169 20.06 16.60 16.38
N THR A 170 20.86 17.34 17.13
CA THR A 170 20.40 18.57 17.80
C THR A 170 20.37 19.78 16.89
N THR A 171 21.31 19.87 15.93
CA THR A 171 21.45 21.05 15.07
C THR A 171 20.63 20.93 13.77
N ASP A 172 20.53 19.72 13.20
CA ASP A 172 19.87 19.52 11.93
C ASP A 172 18.50 18.83 12.05
N ILE A 173 18.44 17.70 12.76
CA ILE A 173 17.22 16.89 12.80
C ILE A 173 16.16 17.49 13.74
N LEU A 174 16.53 17.91 14.93
CA LEU A 174 15.59 18.47 15.90
C LEU A 174 14.92 19.76 15.40
N PRO A 175 15.64 20.75 14.82
CA PRO A 175 15.01 21.91 14.21
C PRO A 175 14.11 21.56 13.02
N GLN A 176 14.56 20.63 12.13
CA GLN A 176 13.73 20.19 11.01
C GLN A 176 12.44 19.53 11.48
N MET A 177 12.47 18.73 12.54
CA MET A 177 11.26 18.15 13.12
C MET A 177 10.38 19.21 13.79
N GLN A 178 10.97 20.19 14.50
CA GLN A 178 10.21 21.32 15.03
C GLN A 178 9.62 22.17 13.91
N ASP A 179 10.35 22.35 12.82
CA ASP A 179 9.85 23.07 11.65
C ASP A 179 8.82 22.26 10.88
N MET A 180 8.91 20.92 10.81
CA MET A 180 7.83 20.08 10.34
C MET A 180 6.58 20.22 11.21
N LEU A 181 6.70 20.27 12.53
CA LEU A 181 5.58 20.51 13.43
C LEU A 181 5.01 21.94 13.30
N LYS A 182 5.85 22.94 13.09
CA LYS A 182 5.42 24.32 12.82
C LYS A 182 4.83 24.47 11.41
N ASN A 183 5.42 23.78 10.42
CA ASN A 183 4.95 23.77 9.04
C ASN A 183 3.76 22.84 8.80
N VAL A 184 3.20 22.23 9.84
CA VAL A 184 1.86 21.61 9.78
C VAL A 184 0.84 22.59 9.21
N SER A 185 0.99 23.89 9.46
CA SER A 185 0.18 24.94 8.82
C SER A 185 0.40 25.04 7.29
N ALA A 186 1.59 24.84 6.76
CA ALA A 186 1.84 24.79 5.31
C ALA A 186 1.39 23.44 4.71
N GLY A 187 1.60 22.34 5.45
CA GLY A 187 1.09 21.02 5.11
C GLY A 187 -0.43 20.87 5.21
N ILE A 188 -1.13 21.78 5.89
CA ILE A 188 -2.61 21.81 5.94
C ILE A 188 -3.19 21.93 4.52
N PHE A 189 -2.61 22.72 3.64
CA PHE A 189 -3.09 22.83 2.26
C PHE A 189 -2.91 21.53 1.48
N ASP A 190 -1.81 20.82 1.64
CA ASP A 190 -1.59 19.52 1.00
C ASP A 190 -2.52 18.45 1.59
N ILE A 191 -2.73 18.47 2.90
CA ILE A 191 -3.71 17.61 3.57
C ILE A 191 -5.13 17.93 3.10
N LEU A 192 -5.51 19.20 2.94
CA LEU A 192 -6.81 19.60 2.43
C LEU A 192 -7.01 19.16 0.97
N ILE A 193 -5.98 19.29 0.13
CA ILE A 193 -6.02 18.80 -1.25
C ILE A 193 -6.15 17.28 -1.29
N PHE A 194 -5.39 16.58 -0.46
CA PHE A 194 -5.50 15.13 -0.31
C PHE A 194 -6.90 14.72 0.18
N MET A 195 -7.41 15.34 1.23
CA MET A 195 -8.75 15.08 1.77
C MET A 195 -9.84 15.37 0.73
N LYS A 196 -9.74 16.49 0.00
CA LYS A 196 -10.66 16.79 -1.10
C LYS A 196 -10.65 15.67 -2.16
N ASN A 197 -9.48 15.30 -2.64
CA ASN A 197 -9.33 14.25 -3.65
C ASN A 197 -9.82 12.89 -3.14
N PHE A 198 -9.56 12.60 -1.87
CA PHE A 198 -9.99 11.37 -1.22
C PHE A 198 -11.53 11.34 -1.01
N LEU A 199 -12.14 12.45 -0.61
CA LEU A 199 -13.61 12.57 -0.50
C LEU A 199 -14.30 12.39 -1.85
N ILE A 200 -13.78 13.04 -2.90
CA ILE A 200 -14.29 12.85 -4.26
C ILE A 200 -14.09 11.38 -4.68
N GLY A 201 -12.93 10.80 -4.38
CA GLY A 201 -12.65 9.39 -4.60
C GLY A 201 -13.62 8.47 -3.85
N ALA A 202 -13.97 8.79 -2.62
CA ALA A 202 -14.97 8.05 -1.85
C ALA A 202 -16.36 8.08 -2.50
N ILE A 203 -16.78 9.24 -3.01
CA ILE A 203 -18.02 9.38 -3.77
C ILE A 203 -17.97 8.53 -5.05
N VAL A 204 -16.87 8.60 -5.79
CA VAL A 204 -16.66 7.75 -6.99
C VAL A 204 -16.71 6.27 -6.60
N ALA A 205 -16.07 5.87 -5.51
CA ALA A 205 -16.10 4.49 -5.01
C ALA A 205 -17.52 4.02 -4.71
N LEU A 206 -18.35 4.86 -4.06
CA LEU A 206 -19.75 4.56 -3.79
C LEU A 206 -20.52 4.25 -5.09
N TYR A 207 -20.38 5.09 -6.13
CA TYR A 207 -21.05 4.85 -7.40
C TYR A 207 -20.53 3.61 -8.13
N VAL A 208 -19.21 3.41 -8.16
CA VAL A 208 -18.59 2.24 -8.77
C VAL A 208 -19.06 0.95 -8.09
N LEU A 209 -19.11 0.90 -6.77
CA LEU A 209 -19.56 -0.26 -6.00
C LEU A 209 -21.04 -0.53 -6.15
N ALA A 210 -21.88 0.52 -6.11
CA ALA A 210 -23.32 0.41 -6.24
C ALA A 210 -23.74 -0.12 -7.62
N ASP A 211 -23.08 0.33 -8.68
CA ASP A 211 -23.38 -0.04 -10.06
C ASP A 211 -22.31 -0.93 -10.73
N LYS A 212 -21.47 -1.65 -9.93
CA LYS A 212 -20.37 -2.50 -10.39
C LYS A 212 -20.76 -3.42 -11.55
N GLU A 213 -21.91 -4.07 -11.47
CA GLU A 213 -22.40 -5.00 -12.49
C GLU A 213 -22.69 -4.30 -13.82
N LYS A 214 -23.24 -3.08 -13.75
CA LYS A 214 -23.52 -2.28 -14.96
C LYS A 214 -22.23 -1.79 -15.61
N PHE A 215 -21.26 -1.35 -14.80
CA PHE A 215 -19.93 -0.95 -15.31
C PHE A 215 -19.24 -2.13 -16.01
N VAL A 216 -19.21 -3.30 -15.38
CA VAL A 216 -18.63 -4.50 -15.98
C VAL A 216 -19.35 -4.91 -17.26
N ALA A 217 -20.69 -4.86 -17.28
CA ALA A 217 -21.48 -5.18 -18.47
C ALA A 217 -21.20 -4.21 -19.63
N LYS A 218 -21.19 -2.89 -19.34
CA LYS A 218 -20.89 -1.85 -20.35
C LYS A 218 -19.45 -1.97 -20.87
N SER A 219 -18.48 -2.22 -20.01
CA SER A 219 -17.08 -2.44 -20.42
C SER A 219 -16.95 -3.65 -21.34
N LYS A 220 -17.64 -4.75 -21.05
CA LYS A 220 -17.68 -5.92 -21.96
C LYS A 220 -18.31 -5.57 -23.31
N MET A 221 -19.43 -4.85 -23.32
CA MET A 221 -20.05 -4.40 -24.56
C MET A 221 -19.10 -3.52 -25.39
N MET A 222 -18.37 -2.62 -24.74
CA MET A 222 -17.39 -1.75 -25.42
C MET A 222 -16.25 -2.57 -26.03
N VAL A 223 -15.74 -3.56 -25.33
CA VAL A 223 -14.71 -4.48 -25.83
C VAL A 223 -15.18 -5.24 -27.06
N TYR A 224 -16.43 -5.75 -27.05
CA TYR A 224 -17.02 -6.44 -28.22
C TYR A 224 -17.33 -5.50 -29.39
N ALA A 225 -17.57 -4.21 -29.13
CA ALA A 225 -17.80 -3.22 -30.18
C ALA A 225 -16.51 -2.81 -30.91
N ILE A 226 -15.38 -2.80 -30.20
CA ILE A 226 -14.09 -2.32 -30.74
C ILE A 226 -13.27 -3.47 -31.34
N LEU A 227 -13.33 -4.67 -30.74
CA LEU A 227 -12.47 -5.79 -31.09
C LEU A 227 -13.26 -6.92 -31.78
N PRO A 228 -12.65 -7.63 -32.76
CA PRO A 228 -13.22 -8.86 -33.31
C PRO A 228 -13.50 -9.88 -32.19
N HIS A 229 -14.57 -10.66 -32.33
CA HIS A 229 -15.04 -11.60 -31.29
C HIS A 229 -13.97 -12.51 -30.69
N LYS A 230 -13.00 -12.95 -31.52
CA LYS A 230 -11.89 -13.81 -31.07
C LYS A 230 -11.00 -13.09 -30.05
N TRP A 231 -10.59 -11.85 -30.35
CA TRP A 231 -9.76 -11.03 -29.49
C TRP A 231 -10.52 -10.51 -28.26
N ALA A 232 -11.79 -10.14 -28.43
CA ALA A 232 -12.66 -9.73 -27.34
C ALA A 232 -12.83 -10.84 -26.29
N ASN A 233 -13.09 -12.07 -26.71
CA ASN A 233 -13.19 -13.23 -25.82
C ASN A 233 -11.89 -13.52 -25.10
N MET A 234 -10.74 -13.42 -25.79
CA MET A 234 -9.42 -13.59 -25.18
C MET A 234 -9.17 -12.53 -24.12
N LEU A 235 -9.41 -11.26 -24.44
CA LEU A 235 -9.20 -10.14 -23.51
C LEU A 235 -10.09 -10.28 -22.27
N ILE A 236 -11.37 -10.60 -22.43
CA ILE A 236 -12.30 -10.79 -21.30
C ILE A 236 -11.87 -11.98 -20.43
N ARG A 237 -11.35 -13.06 -21.02
CA ARG A 237 -10.83 -14.22 -20.28
C ARG A 237 -9.60 -13.82 -19.47
N VAL A 238 -8.63 -13.12 -20.08
CA VAL A 238 -7.44 -12.62 -19.41
C VAL A 238 -7.82 -11.68 -18.26
N MET A 239 -8.71 -10.72 -18.51
CA MET A 239 -9.18 -9.78 -17.47
C MET A 239 -9.85 -10.50 -16.29
N ARG A 240 -10.67 -11.51 -16.56
CA ARG A 240 -11.31 -12.32 -15.50
C ARG A 240 -10.29 -13.14 -14.71
N PHE A 241 -9.31 -13.72 -15.39
CA PHE A 241 -8.23 -14.45 -14.75
C PHE A 241 -7.40 -13.51 -13.86
N THR A 242 -7.03 -12.36 -14.38
CA THR A 242 -6.31 -11.31 -13.63
C THR A 242 -7.09 -10.87 -12.40
N ASP A 243 -8.37 -10.55 -12.54
CA ASP A 243 -9.23 -10.15 -11.40
C ASP A 243 -9.30 -11.25 -10.32
N LYS A 244 -9.46 -12.52 -10.72
CA LYS A 244 -9.48 -13.65 -9.79
C LYS A 244 -8.14 -13.83 -9.05
N THR A 245 -7.03 -13.73 -9.78
CA THR A 245 -5.69 -13.95 -9.24
C THR A 245 -5.25 -12.77 -8.37
N PHE A 246 -5.28 -11.55 -8.91
CA PHE A 246 -4.89 -10.36 -8.17
C PHE A 246 -5.83 -10.03 -7.02
N GLY A 247 -7.15 -10.18 -7.25
CA GLY A 247 -8.13 -10.00 -6.19
C GLY A 247 -7.89 -10.96 -5.03
N GLY A 248 -7.77 -12.25 -5.33
CA GLY A 248 -7.48 -13.27 -4.31
C GLY A 248 -6.18 -12.98 -3.54
N PHE A 249 -5.13 -12.54 -4.24
CA PHE A 249 -3.86 -12.18 -3.64
C PHE A 249 -3.98 -10.95 -2.72
N ILE A 250 -4.57 -9.85 -3.20
CA ILE A 250 -4.73 -8.62 -2.41
C ILE A 250 -5.56 -8.88 -1.16
N TYR A 251 -6.68 -9.63 -1.30
CA TYR A 251 -7.53 -9.96 -0.15
C TYR A 251 -6.85 -10.89 0.85
N GLY A 252 -6.13 -11.89 0.33
CA GLY A 252 -5.30 -12.76 1.16
C GLY A 252 -4.27 -11.96 1.94
N LYS A 253 -3.59 -11.00 1.28
CA LYS A 253 -2.55 -10.19 1.90
C LYS A 253 -3.10 -9.17 2.91
N LEU A 254 -4.27 -8.58 2.66
CA LEU A 254 -4.94 -7.71 3.63
C LEU A 254 -5.35 -8.49 4.89
N LEU A 255 -5.90 -9.68 4.73
CA LEU A 255 -6.27 -10.54 5.85
C LEU A 255 -5.04 -10.99 6.63
N ASP A 256 -4.00 -11.43 5.94
CA ASP A 256 -2.70 -11.80 6.49
C ASP A 256 -2.10 -10.66 7.33
N SER A 257 -2.07 -9.45 6.78
CA SER A 257 -1.58 -8.25 7.46
C SER A 257 -2.37 -7.93 8.73
N ALA A 258 -3.68 -8.09 8.71
CA ALA A 258 -4.51 -7.90 9.89
C ALA A 258 -4.20 -8.96 10.96
N ILE A 259 -4.06 -10.23 10.58
CA ILE A 259 -3.73 -11.32 11.50
C ILE A 259 -2.34 -11.11 12.10
N ILE A 260 -1.33 -10.76 11.29
CA ILE A 260 0.03 -10.48 11.77
C ILE A 260 0.03 -9.29 12.74
N GLY A 261 -0.69 -8.21 12.44
CA GLY A 261 -0.81 -7.08 13.34
C GLY A 261 -1.38 -7.48 14.71
N ILE A 262 -2.46 -8.28 14.71
CA ILE A 262 -3.09 -8.78 15.94
C ILE A 262 -2.14 -9.71 16.70
N LEU A 263 -1.50 -10.66 16.03
CA LEU A 263 -0.55 -11.60 16.67
C LEU A 263 0.65 -10.87 17.22
N CYS A 264 1.19 -9.88 16.49
CA CYS A 264 2.27 -9.04 16.95
C CYS A 264 1.88 -8.26 18.21
N TYR A 265 0.68 -7.71 18.26
CA TYR A 265 0.16 -7.01 19.43
C TYR A 265 0.14 -7.92 20.67
N PHE A 266 -0.43 -9.11 20.57
CA PHE A 266 -0.45 -10.08 21.67
C PHE A 266 0.95 -10.58 22.05
N GLY A 267 1.80 -10.82 21.05
CA GLY A 267 3.19 -11.22 21.31
C GLY A 267 3.98 -10.15 22.06
N MET A 268 3.78 -8.88 21.71
CA MET A 268 4.41 -7.76 22.39
C MET A 268 3.90 -7.60 23.83
N LEU A 269 2.60 -7.83 24.08
CA LEU A 269 2.05 -7.81 25.43
C LEU A 269 2.63 -8.94 26.29
N LEU A 270 2.76 -10.15 25.74
CA LEU A 270 3.33 -11.31 26.46
C LEU A 270 4.80 -11.12 26.82
N LEU A 271 5.57 -10.39 25.99
CA LEU A 271 6.99 -10.13 26.19
C LEU A 271 7.24 -8.79 26.92
N ASP A 272 6.21 -8.11 27.37
CA ASP A 272 6.28 -6.79 28.01
C ASP A 272 7.16 -5.79 27.25
N LEU A 273 6.93 -5.74 25.91
CA LEU A 273 7.68 -4.86 25.03
C LEU A 273 7.06 -3.46 25.01
N PRO A 274 7.86 -2.38 24.87
CA PRO A 274 7.34 -1.02 24.81
C PRO A 274 6.58 -0.76 23.51
N TYR A 275 5.62 0.13 23.56
CA TYR A 275 4.81 0.61 22.42
C TYR A 275 4.06 -0.48 21.63
N PRO A 276 3.35 -1.44 22.28
CA PRO A 276 2.78 -2.62 21.60
C PRO A 276 1.79 -2.23 20.50
N ILE A 277 0.93 -1.27 20.73
CA ILE A 277 -0.07 -0.83 19.75
C ILE A 277 0.59 -0.20 18.52
N LEU A 278 1.53 0.71 18.73
CA LEU A 278 2.22 1.41 17.65
C LEU A 278 2.93 0.42 16.72
N ILE A 279 3.73 -0.44 17.32
CA ILE A 279 4.59 -1.36 16.58
C ILE A 279 3.76 -2.42 15.85
N SER A 280 2.74 -2.98 16.51
CA SER A 280 1.86 -3.97 15.88
C SER A 280 1.08 -3.40 14.70
N VAL A 281 0.64 -2.15 14.79
CA VAL A 281 -0.05 -1.48 13.68
C VAL A 281 0.93 -1.17 12.55
N ILE A 282 2.13 -0.67 12.84
CA ILE A 282 3.14 -0.42 11.81
C ILE A 282 3.51 -1.72 11.08
N ILE A 283 3.83 -2.79 11.82
CA ILE A 283 4.16 -4.10 11.23
C ILE A 283 2.98 -4.65 10.43
N GLY A 284 1.77 -4.59 10.96
CA GLY A 284 0.57 -5.03 10.25
C GLY A 284 0.33 -4.24 8.98
N MET A 285 0.41 -2.92 9.01
CA MET A 285 0.19 -2.08 7.82
C MET A 285 1.27 -2.28 6.74
N THR A 286 2.54 -2.31 7.15
CA THR A 286 3.64 -2.50 6.20
C THR A 286 3.62 -3.89 5.58
N ASN A 287 3.14 -4.90 6.30
CA ASN A 287 3.04 -6.28 5.81
C ASN A 287 2.08 -6.44 4.62
N VAL A 288 1.23 -5.45 4.32
CA VAL A 288 0.45 -5.40 3.06
C VAL A 288 1.35 -5.43 1.83
N ILE A 289 2.56 -4.88 1.93
CA ILE A 289 3.56 -4.90 0.85
C ILE A 289 4.24 -6.27 0.85
N PRO A 290 4.08 -7.08 -0.24
CA PRO A 290 4.67 -8.40 -0.31
C PRO A 290 6.20 -8.35 -0.21
N PHE A 291 6.80 -9.32 0.44
CA PHE A 291 8.24 -9.50 0.67
C PHE A 291 8.91 -8.38 1.48
N PHE A 292 8.70 -7.13 1.14
CA PHE A 292 9.36 -5.99 1.79
C PHE A 292 8.64 -5.49 3.03
N GLY A 293 7.34 -5.76 3.15
CA GLY A 293 6.50 -5.25 4.23
C GLY A 293 7.03 -5.55 5.63
N PRO A 294 7.35 -6.81 5.96
CA PRO A 294 7.90 -7.17 7.25
C PRO A 294 9.18 -6.41 7.61
N TYR A 295 10.08 -6.22 6.63
CA TYR A 295 11.35 -5.52 6.85
C TYR A 295 11.15 -4.01 6.99
N ILE A 296 10.31 -3.40 6.14
CA ILE A 296 10.00 -1.96 6.19
C ILE A 296 9.37 -1.59 7.55
N GLY A 297 8.54 -2.45 8.11
CA GLY A 297 7.94 -2.23 9.41
C GLY A 297 8.86 -2.58 10.58
N ALA A 298 9.53 -3.73 10.51
CA ALA A 298 10.31 -4.24 11.62
C ALA A 298 11.61 -3.42 11.86
N ILE A 299 12.34 -3.03 10.81
CA ILE A 299 13.62 -2.32 10.96
C ILE A 299 13.48 -1.04 11.80
N PRO A 300 12.61 -0.08 11.47
CA PRO A 300 12.46 1.12 12.29
C PRO A 300 11.92 0.82 13.69
N CYS A 301 11.05 -0.19 13.83
CA CYS A 301 10.51 -0.58 15.13
C CYS A 301 11.57 -1.25 16.02
N ILE A 302 12.43 -2.10 15.45
CA ILE A 302 13.54 -2.72 16.15
C ILE A 302 14.54 -1.64 16.63
N LEU A 303 14.90 -0.71 15.74
CA LEU A 303 15.77 0.41 16.10
C LEU A 303 15.16 1.25 17.23
N LEU A 304 13.85 1.49 17.19
CA LEU A 304 13.13 2.22 18.23
C LEU A 304 13.22 1.52 19.60
N ILE A 305 13.03 0.20 19.65
CA ILE A 305 13.10 -0.55 20.91
C ILE A 305 14.55 -0.75 21.34
N LEU A 306 15.47 -1.03 20.40
CA LEU A 306 16.89 -1.25 20.69
C LEU A 306 17.53 -0.06 21.39
N VAL A 307 17.08 1.15 21.04
CA VAL A 307 17.49 2.39 21.68
C VAL A 307 16.97 2.47 23.13
N VAL A 308 15.78 1.93 23.42
CA VAL A 308 15.17 1.92 24.76
C VAL A 308 15.74 0.78 25.62
N ASP A 309 15.79 -0.42 25.06
CA ASP A 309 16.26 -1.64 25.71
C ASP A 309 16.81 -2.61 24.65
N PRO A 310 18.15 -2.81 24.60
CA PRO A 310 18.78 -3.65 23.57
C PRO A 310 18.28 -5.10 23.56
N ILE A 311 17.99 -5.66 24.73
CA ILE A 311 17.53 -7.05 24.86
C ILE A 311 16.11 -7.17 24.32
N LYS A 312 15.25 -6.20 24.64
CA LYS A 312 13.87 -6.16 24.13
C LYS A 312 13.81 -5.93 22.61
N GLY A 313 14.77 -5.20 22.04
CA GLY A 313 14.92 -5.06 20.59
C GLY A 313 15.17 -6.38 19.88
N LEU A 314 16.00 -7.25 20.43
CA LEU A 314 16.22 -8.60 19.91
C LEU A 314 14.96 -9.47 19.99
N TYR A 315 14.20 -9.40 21.09
CA TYR A 315 12.92 -10.13 21.19
C TYR A 315 11.93 -9.70 20.12
N LEU A 316 11.83 -8.40 19.80
CA LEU A 316 10.98 -7.94 18.72
C LEU A 316 11.44 -8.48 17.36
N GLN A 317 12.76 -8.53 17.11
CA GLN A 317 13.28 -9.08 15.85
C GLN A 317 12.91 -10.54 15.70
N PHE A 318 13.07 -11.37 16.72
CA PHE A 318 12.65 -12.77 16.69
C PHE A 318 11.15 -12.91 16.49
N LEU A 319 10.36 -12.12 17.20
CA LEU A 319 8.89 -12.13 17.09
C LEU A 319 8.43 -11.78 15.66
N SER A 320 8.97 -10.72 15.08
CA SER A 320 8.65 -10.26 13.73
C SER A 320 9.05 -11.28 12.66
N CYS A 321 10.27 -11.82 12.73
CA CYS A 321 10.74 -12.85 11.81
C CYS A 321 9.91 -14.12 11.93
N PHE A 322 9.58 -14.56 13.14
CA PHE A 322 8.80 -15.77 13.38
C PHE A 322 7.40 -15.67 12.77
N PHE A 323 6.68 -14.58 13.02
CA PHE A 323 5.32 -14.41 12.47
C PHE A 323 5.34 -14.21 10.96
N SER A 324 6.30 -13.49 10.42
CA SER A 324 6.42 -13.30 8.97
C SER A 324 6.71 -14.63 8.26
N SER A 325 7.63 -15.43 8.78
CA SER A 325 7.97 -16.75 8.20
C SER A 325 6.81 -17.75 8.27
N LEU A 326 6.08 -17.80 9.39
CA LEU A 326 4.90 -18.66 9.54
C LEU A 326 3.82 -18.36 8.49
N MET A 327 3.56 -17.08 8.24
CA MET A 327 2.51 -16.67 7.33
C MET A 327 2.94 -16.75 5.86
N GLU A 328 4.20 -16.50 5.56
CA GLU A 328 4.72 -16.63 4.19
C GLU A 328 4.59 -18.06 3.69
N ILE A 329 4.90 -19.05 4.54
CA ILE A 329 4.70 -20.48 4.24
C ILE A 329 3.22 -20.81 4.02
N SER A 330 2.32 -20.28 4.85
CA SER A 330 0.87 -20.50 4.74
C SER A 330 0.28 -19.89 3.47
N LEU A 331 0.71 -18.69 3.09
CA LEU A 331 0.25 -17.99 1.89
C LEU A 331 0.77 -18.64 0.60
N VAL A 332 2.06 -18.98 0.55
CA VAL A 332 2.67 -19.65 -0.59
C VAL A 332 1.98 -21.00 -0.84
N ARG A 333 1.70 -21.77 0.21
CA ARG A 333 0.97 -23.03 0.11
C ARG A 333 -0.44 -22.84 -0.44
N LYS A 334 -1.20 -21.89 0.09
CA LYS A 334 -2.58 -21.60 -0.35
C LYS A 334 -2.65 -21.01 -1.76
N PHE A 335 -1.62 -20.26 -2.17
CA PHE A 335 -1.49 -19.73 -3.52
C PHE A 335 -1.13 -20.82 -4.52
N SER A 336 -0.22 -21.73 -4.15
CA SER A 336 0.17 -22.90 -4.95
C SER A 336 -0.99 -23.89 -5.17
N GLU A 337 -1.83 -24.12 -4.18
CA GLU A 337 -3.01 -24.99 -4.29
C GLU A 337 -4.12 -24.41 -5.18
N ASN A 338 -4.19 -23.11 -5.38
CA ASN A 338 -5.22 -22.42 -6.17
C ASN A 338 -4.77 -21.99 -7.59
N LEU A 339 -3.52 -22.24 -7.95
CA LEU A 339 -3.05 -22.03 -9.33
C LEU A 339 -3.43 -23.26 -10.16
N PRO A 340 -4.30 -23.12 -11.17
CA PRO A 340 -4.45 -24.18 -12.17
C PRO A 340 -3.13 -24.33 -12.93
N ASP A 341 -2.78 -25.55 -13.29
CA ASP A 341 -1.58 -25.96 -14.03
C ASP A 341 -1.23 -24.98 -15.17
N PHE A 342 -0.38 -24.05 -14.89
CA PHE A 342 0.22 -23.19 -15.90
C PHE A 342 1.69 -23.57 -16.05
N PRO A 343 2.06 -24.27 -17.12
CA PRO A 343 3.44 -24.75 -17.31
C PRO A 343 4.48 -23.64 -17.51
N VAL A 344 4.03 -22.39 -17.68
CA VAL A 344 4.92 -21.25 -17.96
C VAL A 344 5.48 -20.58 -16.69
N LEU A 345 4.84 -20.74 -15.54
CA LEU A 345 5.30 -20.10 -14.30
C LEU A 345 6.44 -20.84 -13.60
N TRP A 346 6.62 -22.15 -13.88
CA TRP A 346 7.73 -22.94 -13.36
C TRP A 346 9.09 -22.59 -14.00
N LEU A 347 9.08 -21.93 -15.15
CA LEU A 347 10.30 -21.49 -15.87
C LEU A 347 10.89 -20.18 -15.32
N LEU A 348 10.18 -19.48 -14.44
CA LEU A 348 10.60 -18.18 -13.86
C LEU A 348 11.01 -18.28 -12.39
N LEU A 349 10.90 -19.44 -11.76
CA LEU A 349 11.45 -19.67 -10.42
C LEU A 349 12.89 -20.15 -10.57
N PRO A 350 13.90 -19.44 -10.03
CA PRO A 350 15.26 -19.94 -10.01
C PRO A 350 15.30 -21.22 -9.17
N SER A 351 15.78 -22.28 -9.81
CA SER A 351 16.11 -23.58 -9.22
C SER A 351 17.20 -23.46 -8.15
#